data_5fce27b47f016717164ba876900ca7ed
#
_entry.id   5fce27b47f016717164ba876900ca7ed
#
_cell.length_a   1.000
_cell.length_b   1.000
_cell.length_c   1.000
_cell.angle_alpha   90.00
_cell.angle_beta   90.00
_cell.angle_gamma   90.00
#
_symmetry.space_group_name_H-M   'P 1'
#
loop_
_entity.id
_entity.type
_entity.pdbx_description
1 polymer ?
#
loop_
_entity_poly.entity_id
_entity_poly.type
_entity_poly.pdbx_seq_one_letter_code
_entity_poly.pdbx_strand_id
1 'polypeptide(L)'
;MLVDLHVHTHLSDDSRTTPEKYLETAVKSGSGLGAICFTEHRRFPCDAETDRLYAELTDRYGILVLKGVEADTDLGHLLLFGLTPDALRHFDPAQRMLKSGHLIDLVYAEGGVAIPAHPFRDSGFGTRLEELTAKHGAALGAIEVLNGQNSPRENELAQIAAEKFGLTALGASDAHFXTPQWFLTCATELERXIASVAQLCAEIRAGRAKPYRFPTPHGAG
;
A
#
# COMPACT_ATOMS: atom_id res chain seq x y z
N MET A 1 -0.72 13.88 -7.42
CA MET A 1 -1.93 13.18 -6.93
C MET A 1 -1.58 12.43 -5.65
N LEU A 2 -2.37 12.61 -4.57
CA LEU A 2 -2.12 11.89 -3.32
C LEU A 2 -2.84 10.53 -3.36
N VAL A 3 -2.13 9.47 -3.00
CA VAL A 3 -2.65 8.09 -2.99
C VAL A 3 -2.28 7.44 -1.66
N ASP A 4 -3.26 6.93 -0.92
CA ASP A 4 -2.97 6.09 0.25
C ASP A 4 -2.87 4.64 -0.23
N LEU A 5 -1.67 4.07 -0.11
CA LEU A 5 -1.35 2.76 -0.69
C LEU A 5 -1.61 1.59 0.27
N HIS A 6 -1.95 1.85 1.54
CA HIS A 6 -1.97 0.80 2.56
C HIS A 6 -3.13 1.05 3.53
N VAL A 7 -4.29 0.46 3.21
CA VAL A 7 -5.51 0.64 4.02
C VAL A 7 -6.26 -0.69 4.10
N HIS A 8 -6.77 -1.02 5.29
CA HIS A 8 -7.49 -2.26 5.59
C HIS A 8 -8.96 -1.99 5.86
N THR A 9 -9.83 -2.74 5.18
CA THR A 9 -11.27 -2.63 5.39
C THR A 9 -11.78 -3.82 6.22
N HIS A 10 -13.09 -3.89 6.38
CA HIS A 10 -13.78 -5.01 7.05
C HIS A 10 -13.52 -6.38 6.38
N LEU A 11 -12.83 -6.40 5.25
CA LEU A 11 -12.41 -7.65 4.61
C LEU A 11 -11.14 -8.23 5.25
N SER A 12 -10.39 -7.41 5.98
CA SER A 12 -9.29 -7.87 6.85
C SER A 12 -9.84 -8.29 8.21
N ASP A 13 -9.16 -9.23 8.87
CA ASP A 13 -9.63 -9.79 10.13
C ASP A 13 -9.48 -8.84 11.33
N ASP A 14 -8.73 -7.76 11.18
CA ASP A 14 -8.41 -6.79 12.24
C ASP A 14 -8.97 -5.38 11.99
N SER A 15 -9.79 -5.19 10.95
CA SER A 15 -10.48 -3.93 10.69
C SER A 15 -11.99 -4.15 10.62
N ARG A 16 -12.77 -3.11 10.94
CA ARG A 16 -14.23 -3.11 10.82
C ARG A 16 -14.73 -1.96 9.96
N THR A 17 -13.82 -1.17 9.39
CA THR A 17 -14.15 0.02 8.61
C THR A 17 -14.52 -0.38 7.19
N THR A 18 -15.65 0.09 6.69
CA THR A 18 -16.03 -0.18 5.29
C THR A 18 -15.30 0.79 4.34
N PRO A 19 -15.12 0.40 3.06
CA PRO A 19 -14.56 1.32 2.06
C PRO A 19 -15.26 2.68 2.03
N GLU A 20 -16.59 2.67 2.10
CA GLU A 20 -17.39 3.89 2.05
C GLU A 20 -17.05 4.85 3.21
N LYS A 21 -16.82 4.31 4.41
CA LYS A 21 -16.47 5.14 5.58
C LYS A 21 -15.13 5.87 5.41
N TYR A 22 -14.16 5.23 4.81
CA TYR A 22 -12.88 5.89 4.49
C TYR A 22 -13.08 7.04 3.51
N LEU A 23 -13.86 6.79 2.45
CA LEU A 23 -14.11 7.81 1.41
C LEU A 23 -14.89 9.00 1.98
N GLU A 24 -15.94 8.73 2.78
CA GLU A 24 -16.68 9.79 3.49
C GLU A 24 -15.72 10.65 4.32
N THR A 25 -14.83 10.02 5.07
CA THR A 25 -13.87 10.72 5.93
C THR A 25 -12.92 11.58 5.10
N ALA A 26 -12.39 11.03 4.00
CA ALA A 26 -11.46 11.76 3.13
C ALA A 26 -12.13 13.00 2.51
N VAL A 27 -13.37 12.86 2.03
CA VAL A 27 -14.12 13.97 1.45
C VAL A 27 -14.43 15.02 2.52
N LYS A 28 -14.95 14.60 3.69
CA LYS A 28 -15.30 15.51 4.78
C LYS A 28 -14.11 16.30 5.33
N SER A 29 -12.95 15.69 5.32
CA SER A 29 -11.71 16.33 5.82
C SER A 29 -11.13 17.36 4.84
N GLY A 30 -11.53 17.32 3.57
CA GLY A 30 -10.91 18.15 2.54
C GLY A 30 -9.44 17.80 2.30
N SER A 31 -9.06 16.55 2.54
CA SER A 31 -7.65 16.09 2.53
C SER A 31 -6.95 16.25 1.18
N GLY A 32 -7.72 16.29 0.08
CA GLY A 32 -7.14 16.25 -1.26
C GLY A 32 -6.65 14.87 -1.68
N LEU A 33 -7.02 13.81 -0.93
CA LEU A 33 -6.70 12.43 -1.32
C LEU A 33 -7.37 12.13 -2.67
N GLY A 34 -6.60 11.71 -3.66
CA GLY A 34 -7.08 11.44 -5.00
C GLY A 34 -7.31 9.97 -5.29
N ALA A 35 -6.64 9.09 -4.53
CA ALA A 35 -6.87 7.65 -4.65
C ALA A 35 -6.61 6.94 -3.32
N ILE A 36 -7.24 5.78 -3.16
CA ILE A 36 -7.06 4.89 -2.01
C ILE A 36 -6.91 3.46 -2.53
N CYS A 37 -5.96 2.72 -1.95
CA CYS A 37 -5.73 1.32 -2.29
C CYS A 37 -6.10 0.46 -1.08
N PHE A 38 -7.11 -0.38 -1.21
CA PHE A 38 -7.44 -1.35 -0.16
C PHE A 38 -6.54 -2.58 -0.34
N THR A 39 -5.72 -2.84 0.68
CA THR A 39 -4.66 -3.86 0.67
C THR A 39 -4.91 -4.83 1.83
N GLU A 40 -5.97 -5.62 1.69
CA GLU A 40 -6.42 -6.50 2.76
C GLU A 40 -5.35 -7.52 3.15
N HIS A 41 -5.30 -7.86 4.42
CA HIS A 41 -4.46 -8.97 4.89
C HIS A 41 -4.89 -10.27 4.23
N ARG A 42 -3.98 -10.88 3.48
CA ARG A 42 -4.17 -12.22 2.92
C ARG A 42 -5.46 -12.40 2.11
N ARG A 43 -5.98 -11.30 1.55
CA ARG A 43 -7.21 -11.36 0.75
C ARG A 43 -7.15 -10.38 -0.43
N PHE A 44 -7.31 -10.92 -1.62
CA PHE A 44 -7.41 -10.10 -2.83
C PHE A 44 -8.78 -10.37 -3.45
N PRO A 45 -9.73 -9.41 -3.36
CA PRO A 45 -11.07 -9.67 -3.89
C PRO A 45 -11.04 -9.73 -5.41
N CYS A 46 -11.50 -10.87 -5.95
CA CYS A 46 -11.50 -11.15 -7.40
C CYS A 46 -12.92 -11.24 -7.97
N ASP A 47 -13.91 -10.83 -7.19
CA ASP A 47 -15.31 -10.96 -7.58
C ASP A 47 -15.83 -9.68 -8.23
N ALA A 48 -16.76 -9.85 -9.17
CA ALA A 48 -17.35 -8.74 -9.91
C ALA A 48 -18.20 -7.80 -9.04
N GLU A 49 -18.67 -8.29 -7.90
CA GLU A 49 -19.44 -7.46 -6.96
C GLU A 49 -18.54 -6.39 -6.32
N THR A 50 -17.35 -6.80 -5.85
CA THR A 50 -16.37 -5.87 -5.30
C THR A 50 -15.90 -4.88 -6.38
N ASP A 51 -15.67 -5.35 -7.61
CA ASP A 51 -15.25 -4.46 -8.69
C ASP A 51 -16.30 -3.40 -8.99
N ARG A 52 -17.60 -3.79 -9.02
CA ARG A 52 -18.69 -2.82 -9.20
C ARG A 52 -18.77 -1.84 -8.05
N LEU A 53 -18.68 -2.33 -6.83
CA LEU A 53 -18.70 -1.48 -5.63
C LEU A 53 -17.58 -0.43 -5.69
N TYR A 54 -16.36 -0.83 -6.02
CA TYR A 54 -15.22 0.10 -6.06
C TYR A 54 -15.39 1.14 -7.17
N ALA A 55 -15.95 0.75 -8.32
CA ALA A 55 -16.27 1.68 -9.39
C ALA A 55 -17.36 2.69 -8.96
N GLU A 56 -18.44 2.19 -8.34
CA GLU A 56 -19.52 3.06 -7.82
C GLU A 56 -19.02 4.04 -6.76
N LEU A 57 -18.14 3.58 -5.88
CA LEU A 57 -17.56 4.43 -4.83
C LEU A 57 -16.64 5.49 -5.47
N THR A 58 -15.86 5.10 -6.48
CA THR A 58 -15.02 6.06 -7.22
C THR A 58 -15.89 7.17 -7.82
N ASP A 59 -16.95 6.80 -8.51
CA ASP A 59 -17.86 7.76 -9.13
C ASP A 59 -18.54 8.66 -8.12
N ARG A 60 -18.96 8.09 -6.98
CA ARG A 60 -19.71 8.82 -5.95
C ARG A 60 -18.85 9.83 -5.20
N TYR A 61 -17.62 9.48 -4.88
CA TYR A 61 -16.76 10.27 -4.00
C TYR A 61 -15.68 11.06 -4.75
N GLY A 62 -15.44 10.76 -6.03
CA GLY A 62 -14.39 11.40 -6.81
C GLY A 62 -12.98 11.03 -6.34
N ILE A 63 -12.84 9.93 -5.60
CA ILE A 63 -11.57 9.38 -5.14
C ILE A 63 -11.42 8.00 -5.77
N LEU A 64 -10.38 7.80 -6.55
CA LEU A 64 -10.14 6.53 -7.26
C LEU A 64 -9.91 5.41 -6.24
N VAL A 65 -10.72 4.36 -6.31
CA VAL A 65 -10.61 3.19 -5.42
C VAL A 65 -9.89 2.07 -6.15
N LEU A 66 -8.77 1.64 -5.61
CA LEU A 66 -7.92 0.58 -6.17
C LEU A 66 -7.81 -0.57 -5.16
N LYS A 67 -7.37 -1.72 -5.64
CA LYS A 67 -7.16 -2.90 -4.79
C LYS A 67 -5.74 -3.43 -4.95
N GLY A 68 -5.20 -3.93 -3.84
CA GLY A 68 -3.98 -4.68 -3.75
C GLY A 68 -4.14 -5.73 -2.66
N VAL A 69 -3.04 -6.28 -2.18
CA VAL A 69 -3.06 -7.20 -1.04
C VAL A 69 -1.81 -6.97 -0.20
N GLU A 70 -1.95 -7.04 1.11
CA GLU A 70 -0.80 -7.18 1.99
C GLU A 70 -0.57 -8.67 2.24
N ALA A 71 0.45 -9.20 1.57
CA ALA A 71 0.80 -10.62 1.60
C ALA A 71 1.73 -10.92 2.79
N ASP A 72 1.43 -12.00 3.51
CA ASP A 72 2.22 -12.51 4.62
C ASP A 72 3.32 -13.40 4.05
N THR A 73 4.57 -12.95 4.10
CA THR A 73 5.69 -13.67 3.47
C THR A 73 6.75 -14.12 4.48
N ASP A 74 7.65 -14.98 4.00
CA ASP A 74 8.75 -15.51 4.81
C ASP A 74 9.79 -14.43 5.21
N LEU A 75 9.76 -13.26 4.56
CA LEU A 75 10.68 -12.16 4.88
C LEU A 75 9.94 -10.88 5.32
N GLY A 76 8.69 -11.01 5.79
CA GLY A 76 7.86 -9.88 6.25
C GLY A 76 6.71 -9.61 5.28
N HIS A 77 5.99 -8.52 5.50
CA HIS A 77 4.83 -8.17 4.69
C HIS A 77 5.23 -7.47 3.39
N LEU A 78 4.52 -7.80 2.31
CA LEU A 78 4.66 -7.13 1.01
C LEU A 78 3.30 -6.62 0.54
N LEU A 79 3.23 -5.36 0.15
CA LEU A 79 2.08 -4.84 -0.60
C LEU A 79 2.26 -5.21 -2.07
N LEU A 80 1.26 -5.88 -2.64
CA LEU A 80 1.31 -6.31 -4.04
C LEU A 80 0.23 -5.58 -4.83
N PHE A 81 0.63 -4.95 -5.94
CA PHE A 81 -0.27 -4.24 -6.86
C PHE A 81 -0.09 -4.76 -8.27
N GLY A 82 -1.14 -4.70 -9.06
CA GLY A 82 -1.11 -5.16 -10.45
C GLY A 82 -1.29 -6.66 -10.60
N LEU A 83 -1.91 -7.30 -9.60
CA LEU A 83 -2.19 -8.73 -9.66
C LEU A 83 -3.22 -9.04 -10.75
N THR A 84 -2.88 -9.97 -11.63
CA THR A 84 -3.73 -10.45 -12.70
C THR A 84 -4.35 -11.80 -12.32
N PRO A 85 -5.43 -12.22 -12.99
CA PRO A 85 -5.93 -13.59 -12.79
C PRO A 85 -4.88 -14.66 -13.08
N ASP A 86 -3.93 -14.37 -13.97
CA ASP A 86 -2.84 -15.28 -14.30
C ASP A 86 -1.87 -15.41 -13.12
N ALA A 87 -1.44 -14.29 -12.55
CA ALA A 87 -0.57 -14.27 -11.38
C ALA A 87 -1.21 -15.06 -10.21
N LEU A 88 -2.51 -14.90 -10.01
CA LEU A 88 -3.24 -15.57 -8.92
C LEU A 88 -3.38 -17.08 -9.11
N ARG A 89 -3.00 -17.62 -10.27
CA ARG A 89 -2.90 -19.06 -10.43
C ARG A 89 -1.61 -19.64 -9.83
N HIS A 90 -0.64 -18.80 -9.53
CA HIS A 90 0.69 -19.20 -9.06
C HIS A 90 0.85 -19.09 -7.54
N PHE A 91 -0.08 -18.43 -6.85
CA PHE A 91 -0.08 -18.35 -5.38
C PHE A 91 -1.48 -18.03 -4.87
N ASP A 92 -1.73 -18.40 -3.63
CA ASP A 92 -2.99 -18.11 -2.92
C ASP A 92 -2.71 -17.03 -1.87
N PRO A 93 -3.27 -15.81 -2.05
CA PRO A 93 -3.04 -14.73 -1.08
C PRO A 93 -3.44 -15.08 0.36
N ALA A 94 -4.34 -16.05 0.57
CA ALA A 94 -4.79 -16.44 1.90
C ALA A 94 -3.72 -17.19 2.70
N GLN A 95 -2.69 -17.69 2.04
CA GLN A 95 -1.62 -18.45 2.72
C GLN A 95 -0.68 -17.53 3.48
N ARG A 96 -0.13 -18.06 4.57
CA ARG A 96 0.93 -17.40 5.34
C ARG A 96 2.30 -17.88 4.85
N MET A 97 3.31 -17.10 5.14
CA MET A 97 4.72 -17.44 4.86
C MET A 97 4.97 -17.73 3.38
N LEU A 98 4.27 -17.00 2.51
CA LEU A 98 4.51 -17.07 1.07
C LEU A 98 5.98 -16.74 0.76
N LYS A 99 6.50 -17.29 -0.33
CA LYS A 99 7.89 -17.05 -0.71
C LYS A 99 8.04 -15.66 -1.33
N SER A 100 8.57 -14.73 -0.55
CA SER A 100 8.71 -13.32 -0.93
C SER A 100 9.41 -13.13 -2.28
N GLY A 101 10.52 -13.84 -2.51
CA GLY A 101 11.24 -13.75 -3.78
C GLY A 101 10.40 -14.17 -4.98
N HIS A 102 9.64 -15.26 -4.82
CA HIS A 102 8.73 -15.72 -5.88
C HIS A 102 7.67 -14.67 -6.21
N LEU A 103 7.06 -14.07 -5.17
CA LEU A 103 6.03 -13.05 -5.35
C LEU A 103 6.61 -11.79 -6.04
N ILE A 104 7.79 -11.35 -5.61
CA ILE A 104 8.44 -10.17 -6.19
C ILE A 104 8.68 -10.39 -7.69
N ASP A 105 9.29 -11.51 -8.04
CA ASP A 105 9.61 -11.82 -9.44
C ASP A 105 8.33 -11.98 -10.29
N LEU A 106 7.33 -12.68 -9.75
CA LEU A 106 6.05 -12.90 -10.43
C LEU A 106 5.32 -11.57 -10.71
N VAL A 107 5.15 -10.76 -9.67
CA VAL A 107 4.43 -9.49 -9.79
C VAL A 107 5.18 -8.53 -10.71
N TYR A 108 6.52 -8.51 -10.61
CA TYR A 108 7.35 -7.67 -11.48
C TYR A 108 7.19 -8.07 -12.96
N ALA A 109 7.19 -9.37 -13.24
CA ALA A 109 7.05 -9.89 -14.62
C ALA A 109 5.69 -9.52 -15.24
N GLU A 110 4.64 -9.41 -14.42
CA GLU A 110 3.29 -9.02 -14.86
C GLU A 110 3.10 -7.49 -14.97
N GLY A 111 4.16 -6.71 -14.72
CA GLY A 111 4.08 -5.24 -14.78
C GLY A 111 3.60 -4.60 -13.48
N GLY A 112 3.41 -5.39 -12.45
CA GLY A 112 3.01 -4.92 -11.13
C GLY A 112 4.18 -4.45 -10.27
N VAL A 113 3.91 -4.19 -8.99
CA VAL A 113 4.94 -3.83 -8.00
C VAL A 113 4.71 -4.58 -6.70
N ALA A 114 5.80 -5.00 -6.07
CA ALA A 114 5.84 -5.56 -4.73
C ALA A 114 6.63 -4.60 -3.85
N ILE A 115 6.01 -4.11 -2.78
CA ILE A 115 6.56 -3.05 -1.93
C ILE A 115 6.74 -3.60 -0.51
N PRO A 116 7.96 -3.65 0.03
CA PRO A 116 8.15 -3.99 1.45
C PRO A 116 7.36 -3.02 2.34
N ALA A 117 6.43 -3.58 3.11
CA ALA A 117 5.58 -2.82 4.03
C ALA A 117 6.31 -2.63 5.36
N HIS A 118 6.20 -1.42 5.93
CA HIS A 118 6.75 -1.09 7.28
C HIS A 118 8.01 -1.90 7.64
N PRO A 119 9.10 -1.80 6.87
CA PRO A 119 10.21 -2.78 6.91
C PRO A 119 10.98 -2.85 8.23
N PHE A 120 10.91 -1.82 9.08
CA PHE A 120 11.64 -1.80 10.36
C PHE A 120 10.69 -1.86 11.57
N ARG A 121 9.42 -2.23 11.34
CA ARG A 121 8.46 -2.35 12.45
C ARG A 121 8.94 -3.41 13.46
N ASP A 122 8.98 -3.02 14.72
CA ASP A 122 9.54 -3.85 15.81
C ASP A 122 8.59 -4.97 16.26
N SER A 123 7.36 -4.97 15.81
CA SER A 123 6.34 -5.96 16.19
C SER A 123 6.50 -7.34 15.51
N GLY A 124 7.57 -7.55 14.76
CA GLY A 124 7.85 -8.83 14.12
C GLY A 124 7.33 -8.98 12.70
N PHE A 125 6.58 -8.00 12.20
CA PHE A 125 6.05 -8.02 10.84
C PHE A 125 6.88 -7.16 9.87
N GLY A 126 7.97 -6.56 10.35
CA GLY A 126 8.87 -5.77 9.52
C GLY A 126 9.59 -6.63 8.48
N THR A 127 9.75 -6.10 7.30
CA THR A 127 10.40 -6.80 6.18
C THR A 127 11.91 -6.89 6.39
N ARG A 128 12.48 -8.07 6.16
CA ARG A 128 13.94 -8.27 6.17
C ARG A 128 14.54 -7.76 4.85
N LEU A 129 14.66 -6.46 4.77
CA LEU A 129 14.92 -5.72 3.55
C LEU A 129 16.28 -6.05 2.92
N GLU A 130 17.33 -6.19 3.74
CA GLU A 130 18.67 -6.48 3.22
C GLU A 130 18.72 -7.82 2.48
N GLU A 131 18.02 -8.81 2.99
CA GLU A 131 17.93 -10.12 2.35
C GLU A 131 17.17 -10.05 1.03
N LEU A 132 16.06 -9.30 0.99
CA LEU A 132 15.26 -9.11 -0.22
C LEU A 132 16.05 -8.34 -1.29
N THR A 133 16.69 -7.22 -0.92
CA THR A 133 17.42 -6.38 -1.88
C THR A 133 18.63 -7.09 -2.45
N ALA A 134 19.30 -7.94 -1.67
CA ALA A 134 20.46 -8.70 -2.14
C ALA A 134 20.08 -9.64 -3.30
N LYS A 135 18.86 -10.16 -3.28
CA LYS A 135 18.42 -11.17 -4.28
C LYS A 135 17.50 -10.57 -5.35
N HIS A 136 16.67 -9.60 -4.99
CA HIS A 136 15.57 -9.13 -5.84
C HIS A 136 15.53 -7.61 -5.99
N GLY A 137 16.61 -6.90 -5.66
CA GLY A 137 16.65 -5.44 -5.62
C GLY A 137 16.16 -4.77 -6.90
N ALA A 138 16.50 -5.33 -8.06
CA ALA A 138 16.09 -4.76 -9.35
C ALA A 138 14.57 -4.85 -9.57
N ALA A 139 13.90 -5.84 -8.98
CA ALA A 139 12.46 -6.03 -9.11
C ALA A 139 11.68 -5.33 -7.99
N LEU A 140 12.34 -5.00 -6.86
CA LEU A 140 11.67 -4.29 -5.77
C LEU A 140 11.31 -2.85 -6.14
N GLY A 141 12.26 -2.07 -6.58
CA GLY A 141 12.05 -0.71 -7.07
C GLY A 141 11.58 0.32 -6.05
N ALA A 142 10.82 -0.07 -5.03
CA ALA A 142 10.18 0.85 -4.08
C ALA A 142 10.08 0.24 -2.68
N ILE A 143 9.86 1.09 -1.67
CA ILE A 143 9.76 0.69 -0.26
C ILE A 143 8.86 1.68 0.50
N GLU A 144 8.09 1.19 1.45
CA GLU A 144 7.29 2.03 2.34
C GLU A 144 8.22 2.62 3.41
N VAL A 145 8.57 3.90 3.28
CA VAL A 145 9.44 4.60 4.23
C VAL A 145 8.66 5.38 5.28
N LEU A 146 7.43 5.74 4.95
CA LEU A 146 6.59 6.56 5.82
C LEU A 146 5.28 5.83 6.04
N ASN A 147 5.20 5.11 7.15
CA ASN A 147 3.99 4.39 7.55
C ASN A 147 3.36 5.13 8.73
N GLY A 148 2.05 5.38 8.66
CA GLY A 148 1.34 6.16 9.67
C GLY A 148 1.29 5.52 11.05
N GLN A 149 1.49 4.20 11.13
CA GLN A 149 1.43 3.45 12.37
C GLN A 149 2.82 3.11 12.93
N ASN A 150 3.87 3.49 12.22
CA ASN A 150 5.25 3.29 12.67
C ASN A 150 5.68 4.42 13.61
N SER A 151 6.61 4.13 14.49
CA SER A 151 7.32 5.15 15.25
C SER A 151 8.20 6.01 14.33
N PRO A 152 8.55 7.24 14.75
CA PRO A 152 9.47 8.07 13.96
C PRO A 152 10.80 7.36 13.65
N ARG A 153 11.30 6.56 14.60
CA ARG A 153 12.58 5.84 14.41
C ARG A 153 12.46 4.76 13.33
N GLU A 154 11.38 4.02 13.30
CA GLU A 154 11.15 2.99 12.27
C GLU A 154 11.09 3.63 10.88
N ASN A 155 10.37 4.75 10.75
CA ASN A 155 10.27 5.49 9.49
C ASN A 155 11.65 6.07 9.07
N GLU A 156 12.43 6.58 10.03
CA GLU A 156 13.78 7.08 9.76
C GLU A 156 14.69 5.97 9.20
N LEU A 157 14.65 4.78 9.82
CA LEU A 157 15.44 3.64 9.36
C LEU A 157 15.03 3.20 7.95
N ALA A 158 13.72 3.25 7.65
CA ALA A 158 13.21 2.91 6.33
C ALA A 158 13.68 3.93 5.28
N GLN A 159 13.71 5.21 5.63
CA GLN A 159 14.22 6.26 4.75
C GLN A 159 15.71 6.06 4.44
N ILE A 160 16.52 5.76 5.47
CA ILE A 160 17.96 5.47 5.31
C ILE A 160 18.15 4.26 4.37
N ALA A 161 17.33 3.23 4.54
CA ALA A 161 17.39 2.03 3.71
C ALA A 161 17.01 2.32 2.24
N ALA A 162 15.99 3.16 2.02
CA ALA A 162 15.60 3.56 0.67
C ALA A 162 16.78 4.23 -0.06
N GLU A 163 17.46 5.14 0.63
CA GLU A 163 18.64 5.83 0.09
C GLU A 163 19.80 4.85 -0.17
N LYS A 164 20.08 3.97 0.80
CA LYS A 164 21.16 2.98 0.70
C LYS A 164 20.98 2.05 -0.50
N PHE A 165 19.74 1.62 -0.75
CA PHE A 165 19.44 0.63 -1.79
C PHE A 165 18.92 1.26 -3.10
N GLY A 166 18.78 2.57 -3.16
CA GLY A 166 18.30 3.27 -4.37
C GLY A 166 16.84 2.95 -4.69
N LEU A 167 16.00 2.79 -3.66
CA LEU A 167 14.59 2.44 -3.82
C LEU A 167 13.71 3.69 -3.79
N THR A 168 12.64 3.70 -4.57
CA THR A 168 11.65 4.78 -4.53
C THR A 168 10.95 4.78 -3.17
N ALA A 169 11.02 5.91 -2.48
CA ALA A 169 10.42 6.08 -1.15
C ALA A 169 8.92 6.34 -1.28
N LEU A 170 8.09 5.60 -0.55
CA LEU A 170 6.63 5.72 -0.56
C LEU A 170 6.11 5.96 0.86
N GLY A 171 4.88 6.48 0.95
CA GLY A 171 4.19 6.67 2.22
C GLY A 171 2.78 6.13 2.17
N ALA A 172 2.27 5.66 3.30
CA ALA A 172 0.89 5.18 3.43
C ALA A 172 0.46 5.20 4.90
N SER A 173 -0.85 5.13 5.13
CA SER A 173 -1.38 5.25 6.50
C SER A 173 -1.33 3.94 7.29
N ASP A 174 -1.48 2.80 6.62
CA ASP A 174 -1.67 1.49 7.26
C ASP A 174 -2.92 1.54 8.17
N ALA A 175 -3.99 2.15 7.63
CA ALA A 175 -5.18 2.46 8.43
C ALA A 175 -6.08 1.25 8.59
N HIS A 176 -6.47 1.00 9.85
CA HIS A 176 -7.47 0.00 10.21
C HIS A 176 -8.77 0.64 10.70
N PHE A 177 -8.74 1.97 10.91
CA PHE A 177 -9.89 2.76 11.40
C PHE A 177 -9.94 4.13 10.73
N UNK A 178 -10.98 4.79 10.59
CA UNK A 178 -11.11 5.80 10.09
C UNK A 178 -10.81 6.84 10.71
N THR A 179 -10.33 6.86 11.92
CA THR A 179 -10.06 8.06 12.75
C THR A 179 -8.73 8.72 12.37
N PRO A 180 -8.56 10.01 12.71
CA PRO A 180 -7.33 10.74 12.31
C PRO A 180 -6.02 10.16 12.86
N GLN A 181 -6.06 9.35 13.89
CA GLN A 181 -4.87 8.67 14.41
C GLN A 181 -4.41 7.53 13.50
N TRP A 182 -5.28 7.03 12.64
CA TRP A 182 -5.02 5.92 11.74
C TRP A 182 -5.01 6.35 10.28
N PHE A 183 -6.04 7.07 9.84
CA PHE A 183 -6.28 7.40 8.44
C PHE A 183 -5.93 8.86 8.17
N LEU A 184 -5.48 9.16 6.96
CA LEU A 184 -5.00 10.49 6.55
C LEU A 184 -3.81 10.95 7.40
N THR A 185 -2.96 9.99 7.78
CA THR A 185 -1.69 10.28 8.44
C THR A 185 -0.58 10.46 7.41
N CYS A 186 -0.51 9.55 6.45
CA CYS A 186 0.52 9.52 5.41
C CYS A 186 -0.09 9.06 4.09
N ALA A 187 0.60 9.37 3.00
CA ALA A 187 0.21 8.97 1.65
C ALA A 187 1.46 9.01 0.74
N THR A 188 1.32 8.58 -0.47
CA THR A 188 2.28 8.75 -1.54
C THR A 188 1.80 9.86 -2.46
N GLU A 189 2.67 10.83 -2.77
CA GLU A 189 2.39 11.83 -3.79
C GLU A 189 2.99 11.35 -5.12
N LEU A 190 2.11 11.12 -6.10
CA LEU A 190 2.50 10.78 -7.47
C LEU A 190 2.63 12.07 -8.31
N GLU A 191 3.56 12.07 -9.25
CA GLU A 191 3.74 13.20 -10.17
C GLU A 191 2.54 13.38 -11.12
N ARG A 192 1.86 12.30 -11.42
CA ARG A 192 0.74 12.31 -12.38
C ARG A 192 -0.54 11.71 -11.78
N UNK A 193 -1.79 11.85 -12.14
CA UNK A 193 -2.83 11.34 -11.91
C UNK A 193 -2.83 10.12 -12.45
N ILE A 194 -3.45 9.33 -11.94
CA ILE A 194 -3.68 7.97 -12.40
C ILE A 194 -5.17 7.65 -12.45
N ALA A 195 -5.56 6.67 -13.29
CA ALA A 195 -6.93 6.21 -13.41
C ALA A 195 -7.03 4.67 -13.26
N SER A 196 -5.92 3.99 -12.93
CA SER A 196 -5.92 2.52 -12.81
C SER A 196 -4.71 2.04 -12.01
N VAL A 197 -4.80 0.78 -11.53
CA VAL A 197 -3.67 0.15 -10.83
C VAL A 197 -2.46 -0.02 -11.76
N ALA A 198 -2.68 -0.24 -13.06
CA ALA A 198 -1.57 -0.35 -14.01
C ALA A 198 -0.79 0.98 -14.10
N GLN A 199 -1.49 2.10 -14.09
CA GLN A 199 -0.84 3.42 -14.07
C GLN A 199 -0.13 3.68 -12.74
N LEU A 200 -0.73 3.26 -11.62
CA LEU A 200 -0.06 3.33 -10.32
C LEU A 200 1.28 2.58 -10.36
N CYS A 201 1.27 1.35 -10.83
CA CYS A 201 2.49 0.53 -10.94
C CYS A 201 3.52 1.21 -11.84
N ALA A 202 3.08 1.78 -12.97
CA ALA A 202 3.98 2.48 -13.90
C ALA A 202 4.64 3.71 -13.25
N GLU A 203 3.89 4.48 -12.46
CA GLU A 203 4.44 5.66 -11.77
C GLU A 203 5.46 5.25 -10.71
N ILE A 204 5.15 4.23 -9.93
CA ILE A 204 6.06 3.72 -8.88
C ILE A 204 7.33 3.15 -9.52
N ARG A 205 7.21 2.31 -10.55
CA ARG A 205 8.36 1.70 -11.24
C ARG A 205 9.26 2.75 -11.90
N ALA A 206 8.68 3.88 -12.32
CA ALA A 206 9.43 4.99 -12.93
C ALA A 206 10.06 5.94 -11.90
N GLY A 207 9.87 5.69 -10.60
CA GLY A 207 10.39 6.56 -9.54
C GLY A 207 9.69 7.91 -9.43
N ARG A 208 8.47 8.05 -9.98
CA ARG A 208 7.72 9.30 -9.98
C ARG A 208 6.75 9.37 -8.81
N ALA A 209 7.28 9.09 -7.62
CA ALA A 209 6.52 9.03 -6.38
C ALA A 209 7.41 9.49 -5.22
N LYS A 210 6.79 10.04 -4.19
CA LYS A 210 7.49 10.41 -2.94
C LYS A 210 6.52 10.31 -1.75
N PRO A 211 7.04 10.09 -0.54
CA PRO A 211 6.17 10.04 0.64
C PRO A 211 5.59 11.41 0.97
N TYR A 212 4.38 11.41 1.50
CA TYR A 212 3.66 12.63 1.89
C TYR A 212 3.07 12.41 3.29
N ARG A 213 3.24 13.40 4.17
CA ARG A 213 2.62 13.39 5.51
C ARG A 213 1.52 14.45 5.53
N PHE A 214 0.32 14.04 5.88
CA PHE A 214 -0.79 14.98 6.04
C PHE A 214 -0.52 15.92 7.23
N PRO A 215 -0.92 17.20 7.12
CA PRO A 215 -0.83 18.09 8.27
C PRO A 215 -1.67 17.56 9.43
N THR A 216 -1.12 17.60 10.64
CA THR A 216 -1.89 17.22 11.83
C THR A 216 -3.08 18.18 11.97
N PRO A 217 -4.30 17.68 12.16
CA PRO A 217 -5.43 18.59 12.36
C PRO A 217 -5.17 19.51 13.56
N HIS A 218 -5.25 20.81 13.32
CA HIS A 218 -5.14 21.79 14.40
C HIS A 218 -6.29 21.59 15.40
N GLY A 219 -5.97 21.24 16.63
CA GLY A 219 -6.99 21.14 17.69
C GLY A 219 -7.06 19.81 18.43
N ALA A 220 -6.14 18.88 18.17
CA ALA A 220 -6.02 17.66 18.98
C ALA A 220 -4.96 17.89 20.05
N GLY A 221 -5.22 18.79 21.03
CA GLY A 221 -4.41 19.03 22.21
C GLY A 221 -5.22 18.82 23.46
#